data_2ce140fdc2722ed4378342acdcb1f74d
#
_entry.id   2ce140fdc2722ed4378342acdcb1f74d
#
_cell.length_a   1.000
_cell.length_b   1.000
_cell.length_c   1.000
_cell.angle_alpha   90.00
_cell.angle_beta   90.00
_cell.angle_gamma   90.00
#
_symmetry.space_group_name_H-M   'P 1'
#
loop_
_entity.id
_entity.type
_entity.pdbx_description
1 polymer ?
#
loop_
_entity_poly.entity_id
_entity_poly.type
_entity_poly.pdbx_seq_one_letter_code
_entity_poly.pdbx_strand_id
1 'polypeptide(L)'
;DTREKQDQAKRVKQFMNYYITNVMEDYTPDMDQMLFYLPLAGSTFKKIYYDENMGRAVSKFVPAENLVVPYDTSDLDTCPNITQVVRMDLNDLRKKQLAGIYLDIDVIPSQSEVTSIRGELDRIEGFEPNQIDYDCTLLECHVDLDLEGYEELDDEGEPTGVKVPYIVTISQDNGQILSIRRNYDEEDEKNKKISYFVHYKFLPGFGFYGLGLIHTIGGLARSATSSLRQLIDAGTLSNLPAGFKARGLRIRDDDEPLQPGEFRDVDAPGGAIRDSLMPLPFKGPDQTLFNLLGFVVQAGQRFATITDMKVGDGDQSAAVGTTIAMLEQGSRVMSAVHKRLHYAMRLEFKILARVMSESLPQEYPYSVAGDDSSVMASDFDGRVDVVPVSNPNVFSQAQRIALAQTKLQLATQAPEIHNMHEVYRDMYEALGVTDVERIMQELPDSEPRPTDPAQENINSMDMMKLHAFTGQDHQSHITAHLVFGSSPMVAQMAPVAVSLQKHILEHVKIQSEEQAMQQMPQSQGGDESQMEMQYQALVAQLVAQGMQQVKEMSGQMTGQGPDPLIQLKEKELEI
;
A
#
# COMPACT_ATOMS: atom_id res chain seq x y z
N ASP A 1 -20.92 1.76 -9.92
CA ASP A 1 -20.32 2.53 -8.80
C ASP A 1 -21.34 3.52 -8.30
N THR A 2 -22.06 3.15 -7.25
CA THR A 2 -23.05 4.01 -6.61
C THR A 2 -22.33 5.06 -5.75
N ARG A 3 -22.90 6.26 -5.62
CA ARG A 3 -22.41 7.35 -4.76
C ARG A 3 -22.12 6.86 -3.33
N GLU A 4 -22.97 6.01 -2.82
CA GLU A 4 -22.83 5.36 -1.50
C GLU A 4 -21.50 4.59 -1.36
N LYS A 5 -21.09 3.83 -2.41
CA LYS A 5 -19.80 3.13 -2.41
C LYS A 5 -18.60 4.07 -2.48
N GLN A 6 -18.74 5.21 -3.16
CA GLN A 6 -17.68 6.22 -3.21
C GLN A 6 -17.49 6.89 -1.85
N ASP A 7 -18.59 7.23 -1.17
CA ASP A 7 -18.55 7.80 0.17
C ASP A 7 -17.99 6.80 1.20
N GLN A 8 -18.38 5.51 1.10
CA GLN A 8 -17.79 4.41 1.89
C GLN A 8 -16.28 4.31 1.66
N ALA A 9 -15.84 4.29 0.40
CA ALA A 9 -14.43 4.21 0.05
C ALA A 9 -13.63 5.42 0.58
N LYS A 10 -14.22 6.63 0.56
CA LYS A 10 -13.61 7.84 1.12
C LYS A 10 -13.43 7.72 2.64
N ARG A 11 -14.46 7.27 3.37
CA ARG A 11 -14.37 7.04 4.83
C ARG A 11 -13.33 6.00 5.18
N VAL A 12 -13.34 4.83 4.50
CA VAL A 12 -12.35 3.76 4.71
C VAL A 12 -10.93 4.27 4.44
N LYS A 13 -10.70 4.99 3.33
CA LYS A 13 -9.40 5.57 3.00
C LYS A 13 -8.91 6.53 4.10
N GLN A 14 -9.75 7.46 4.53
CA GLN A 14 -9.38 8.45 5.55
C GLN A 14 -9.08 7.77 6.90
N PHE A 15 -9.93 6.84 7.31
CA PHE A 15 -9.74 6.10 8.55
C PHE A 15 -8.49 5.22 8.53
N MET A 16 -8.26 4.45 7.47
CA MET A 16 -7.07 3.60 7.36
C MET A 16 -5.78 4.43 7.43
N ASN A 17 -5.77 5.59 6.76
CA ASN A 17 -4.63 6.49 6.83
C ASN A 17 -4.42 7.02 8.25
N TYR A 18 -5.48 7.48 8.92
CA TYR A 18 -5.43 7.91 10.31
C TYR A 18 -4.95 6.79 11.24
N TYR A 19 -5.48 5.59 11.09
CA TYR A 19 -5.17 4.45 11.95
C TYR A 19 -3.70 4.05 11.85
N ILE A 20 -3.17 3.93 10.63
CA ILE A 20 -1.78 3.54 10.39
C ILE A 20 -0.80 4.63 10.87
N THR A 21 -1.16 5.92 10.74
CA THR A 21 -0.24 7.02 11.08
C THR A 21 -0.32 7.47 12.54
N ASN A 22 -1.49 7.36 13.18
CA ASN A 22 -1.70 7.90 14.52
C ASN A 22 -1.98 6.83 15.59
N VAL A 23 -2.69 5.75 15.24
CA VAL A 23 -3.04 4.70 16.21
C VAL A 23 -1.97 3.61 16.27
N MET A 24 -1.43 3.21 15.10
CA MET A 24 -0.35 2.22 15.01
C MET A 24 1.02 2.91 15.06
N GLU A 25 1.40 3.48 16.21
CA GLU A 25 2.67 4.22 16.38
C GLU A 25 3.90 3.39 16.01
N ASP A 26 3.83 2.07 16.20
CA ASP A 26 4.90 1.11 15.92
C ASP A 26 4.96 0.67 14.45
N TYR A 27 3.99 1.07 13.61
CA TYR A 27 3.95 0.63 12.20
C TYR A 27 5.15 1.09 11.39
N THR A 28 5.52 2.37 11.51
CA THR A 28 6.63 2.94 10.75
C THR A 28 8.00 2.40 11.17
N PRO A 29 8.36 2.34 12.47
CA PRO A 29 9.61 1.72 12.92
C PRO A 29 9.73 0.24 12.53
N ASP A 30 8.64 -0.51 12.65
CA ASP A 30 8.59 -1.93 12.31
C ASP A 30 8.75 -2.14 10.78
N MET A 31 8.14 -1.28 9.97
CA MET A 31 8.32 -1.29 8.52
C MET A 31 9.75 -0.93 8.12
N ASP A 32 10.37 0.05 8.78
CA ASP A 32 11.76 0.45 8.52
C ASP A 32 12.73 -0.68 8.82
N GLN A 33 12.57 -1.35 9.96
CA GLN A 33 13.34 -2.54 10.29
C GLN A 33 13.17 -3.66 9.26
N MET A 34 11.94 -3.93 8.84
CA MET A 34 11.65 -4.91 7.81
C MET A 34 12.31 -4.54 6.47
N LEU A 35 12.22 -3.27 6.06
CA LEU A 35 12.81 -2.79 4.81
C LEU A 35 14.34 -2.83 4.82
N PHE A 36 14.98 -2.68 5.98
CA PHE A 36 16.42 -2.89 6.14
C PHE A 36 16.80 -4.37 5.98
N TYR A 37 16.01 -5.27 6.59
CA TYR A 37 16.28 -6.71 6.58
C TYR A 37 15.97 -7.37 5.22
N LEU A 38 14.93 -6.93 4.54
CA LEU A 38 14.44 -7.54 3.31
C LEU A 38 15.47 -7.63 2.17
N PRO A 39 16.22 -6.56 1.81
CA PRO A 39 17.25 -6.63 0.77
C PRO A 39 18.37 -7.61 1.14
N LEU A 40 18.69 -7.73 2.42
CA LEU A 40 19.75 -8.60 2.91
C LEU A 40 19.34 -10.07 2.81
N ALA A 41 18.24 -10.45 3.44
CA ALA A 41 17.77 -11.83 3.56
C ALA A 41 16.98 -12.32 2.34
N GLY A 42 16.32 -11.40 1.61
CA GLY A 42 15.51 -11.71 0.42
C GLY A 42 14.05 -12.04 0.69
N SER A 43 13.71 -12.45 1.91
CA SER A 43 12.35 -12.73 2.35
C SER A 43 12.13 -12.22 3.76
N THR A 44 10.95 -11.63 3.97
CA THR A 44 10.45 -11.25 5.28
C THR A 44 8.94 -11.43 5.31
N PHE A 45 8.38 -11.46 6.51
CA PHE A 45 6.96 -11.61 6.69
C PHE A 45 6.43 -10.52 7.61
N LYS A 46 5.16 -10.19 7.44
CA LYS A 46 4.40 -9.43 8.41
C LYS A 46 3.22 -10.25 8.90
N LYS A 47 2.94 -10.19 10.20
CA LYS A 47 1.77 -10.77 10.82
C LYS A 47 0.82 -9.66 11.24
N ILE A 48 -0.41 -9.74 10.77
CA ILE A 48 -1.45 -8.75 11.04
C ILE A 48 -2.52 -9.40 11.91
N TYR A 49 -2.76 -8.83 13.08
CA TYR A 49 -3.75 -9.35 14.03
C TYR A 49 -4.22 -8.25 14.99
N TYR A 50 -5.26 -8.51 15.73
CA TYR A 50 -5.69 -7.64 16.82
C TYR A 50 -4.95 -8.05 18.10
N ASP A 51 -4.28 -7.10 18.74
CA ASP A 51 -3.60 -7.31 20.01
C ASP A 51 -4.48 -6.83 21.17
N GLU A 52 -5.01 -7.77 21.93
CA GLU A 52 -5.90 -7.50 23.06
C GLU A 52 -5.23 -6.70 24.18
N ASN A 53 -3.91 -6.90 24.40
CA ASN A 53 -3.16 -6.15 25.39
C ASN A 53 -2.98 -4.68 24.99
N MET A 54 -2.81 -4.42 23.70
CA MET A 54 -2.68 -3.06 23.16
C MET A 54 -4.05 -2.46 22.83
N GLY A 55 -5.12 -3.27 22.74
CA GLY A 55 -6.46 -2.83 22.35
C GLY A 55 -6.56 -2.28 20.92
N ARG A 56 -5.69 -2.74 20.01
CA ARG A 56 -5.63 -2.27 18.63
C ARG A 56 -5.12 -3.32 17.66
N ALA A 57 -5.43 -3.14 16.38
CA ALA A 57 -4.80 -3.93 15.33
C ALA A 57 -3.31 -3.58 15.21
N VAL A 58 -2.49 -4.58 14.95
CA VAL A 58 -1.04 -4.46 14.79
C VAL A 58 -0.58 -5.20 13.54
N SER A 59 0.52 -4.71 12.95
CA SER A 59 1.21 -5.37 11.84
C SER A 59 2.68 -5.51 12.21
N LYS A 60 3.11 -6.70 12.62
CA LYS A 60 4.42 -6.97 13.17
C LYS A 60 5.34 -7.65 12.17
N PHE A 61 6.58 -7.19 12.12
CA PHE A 61 7.64 -7.81 11.34
C PHE A 61 7.99 -9.19 11.91
N VAL A 62 8.08 -10.18 11.04
CA VAL A 62 8.52 -11.54 11.36
C VAL A 62 9.70 -11.90 10.46
N PRO A 63 10.91 -12.08 11.02
CA PRO A 63 12.06 -12.53 10.27
C PRO A 63 11.84 -13.90 9.64
N ALA A 64 12.51 -14.18 8.52
CA ALA A 64 12.33 -15.43 7.79
C ALA A 64 12.68 -16.68 8.61
N GLU A 65 13.63 -16.57 9.54
CA GLU A 65 14.02 -17.65 10.46
C GLU A 65 12.94 -18.02 11.47
N ASN A 66 12.01 -17.11 11.75
CA ASN A 66 10.93 -17.32 12.71
C ASN A 66 9.63 -17.82 12.07
N LEU A 67 9.61 -18.05 10.75
CA LEU A 67 8.45 -18.61 10.06
C LEU A 67 8.85 -19.89 9.31
N VAL A 68 8.31 -21.00 9.76
CA VAL A 68 8.59 -22.34 9.21
C VAL A 68 7.43 -22.80 8.37
N VAL A 69 7.72 -23.21 7.13
CA VAL A 69 6.75 -23.75 6.17
C VAL A 69 7.27 -25.06 5.58
N PRO A 70 6.42 -25.97 5.09
CA PRO A 70 6.84 -27.16 4.37
C PRO A 70 7.70 -26.86 3.14
N TYR A 71 8.58 -27.79 2.77
CA TYR A 71 9.54 -27.60 1.67
C TYR A 71 8.89 -27.30 0.31
N ASP A 72 7.76 -27.92 0.03
CA ASP A 72 7.05 -27.86 -1.26
C ASP A 72 6.09 -26.66 -1.34
N THR A 73 6.09 -25.78 -0.35
CA THR A 73 5.20 -24.61 -0.31
C THR A 73 5.52 -23.65 -1.46
N SER A 74 4.49 -23.21 -2.18
CA SER A 74 4.60 -22.18 -3.21
C SER A 74 4.19 -20.79 -2.69
N ASP A 75 3.14 -20.73 -1.88
CA ASP A 75 2.57 -19.51 -1.30
C ASP A 75 1.98 -19.77 0.10
N LEU A 76 1.64 -18.71 0.83
CA LEU A 76 1.09 -18.82 2.18
C LEU A 76 -0.39 -19.21 2.21
N ASP A 77 -1.14 -18.88 1.16
CA ASP A 77 -2.58 -19.12 1.16
C ASP A 77 -2.91 -20.61 0.95
N THR A 78 -2.13 -21.29 0.11
CA THR A 78 -2.28 -22.73 -0.17
C THR A 78 -1.43 -23.62 0.74
N CYS A 79 -0.61 -23.02 1.62
CA CYS A 79 0.26 -23.76 2.51
C CYS A 79 -0.55 -24.46 3.62
N PRO A 80 -0.45 -25.81 3.77
CA PRO A 80 -1.24 -26.54 4.75
C PRO A 80 -0.77 -26.32 6.20
N ASN A 81 0.50 -25.93 6.38
CA ASN A 81 1.08 -25.72 7.70
C ASN A 81 2.03 -24.52 7.70
N ILE A 82 1.75 -23.56 8.56
CA ILE A 82 2.62 -22.39 8.79
C ILE A 82 2.87 -22.34 10.29
N THR A 83 4.13 -22.43 10.69
CA THR A 83 4.51 -22.35 12.11
C THR A 83 5.36 -21.12 12.36
N GLN A 84 4.89 -20.25 13.24
CA GLN A 84 5.66 -19.12 13.74
C GLN A 84 6.34 -19.49 15.05
N VAL A 85 7.64 -19.25 15.14
CA VAL A 85 8.40 -19.31 16.37
C VAL A 85 8.27 -17.97 17.09
N VAL A 86 7.63 -17.97 18.25
CA VAL A 86 7.38 -16.78 19.07
C VAL A 86 8.18 -16.90 20.35
N ARG A 87 9.07 -15.95 20.59
CA ARG A 87 9.74 -15.80 21.89
C ARG A 87 8.97 -14.84 22.74
N MET A 88 8.73 -15.20 23.98
CA MET A 88 7.90 -14.43 24.88
C MET A 88 8.46 -14.46 26.30
N ASP A 89 8.49 -13.30 26.95
CA ASP A 89 8.81 -13.22 28.36
C ASP A 89 7.75 -13.94 29.21
N LEU A 90 8.18 -14.52 30.34
CA LEU A 90 7.29 -15.22 31.28
C LEU A 90 6.16 -14.35 31.80
N ASN A 91 6.43 -13.05 32.00
CA ASN A 91 5.41 -12.12 32.47
C ASN A 91 4.34 -11.87 31.40
N ASP A 92 4.72 -11.78 30.13
CA ASP A 92 3.76 -11.61 29.03
C ASP A 92 2.98 -12.91 28.76
N LEU A 93 3.62 -14.05 28.92
CA LEU A 93 2.93 -15.34 28.93
C LEU A 93 1.85 -15.36 30.03
N ARG A 94 2.20 -14.95 31.26
CA ARG A 94 1.28 -14.92 32.39
C ARG A 94 0.11 -13.96 32.17
N LYS A 95 0.35 -12.80 31.57
CA LYS A 95 -0.72 -11.86 31.19
C LYS A 95 -1.72 -12.53 30.23
N LYS A 96 -1.24 -13.26 29.22
CA LYS A 96 -2.10 -13.95 28.26
C LYS A 96 -2.85 -15.13 28.88
N GLN A 97 -2.26 -15.83 29.87
CA GLN A 97 -2.96 -16.84 30.65
C GLN A 97 -4.09 -16.22 31.47
N LEU A 98 -3.82 -15.10 32.16
CA LEU A 98 -4.82 -14.39 32.96
C LEU A 98 -5.94 -13.79 32.10
N ALA A 99 -5.62 -13.38 30.87
CA ALA A 99 -6.60 -12.91 29.89
C ALA A 99 -7.44 -14.06 29.28
N GLY A 100 -7.12 -15.34 29.58
CA GLY A 100 -7.84 -16.49 29.05
C GLY A 100 -7.48 -16.84 27.60
N ILE A 101 -6.45 -16.21 27.03
CA ILE A 101 -5.96 -16.51 25.67
C ILE A 101 -5.21 -17.84 25.66
N TYR A 102 -4.44 -18.11 26.71
CA TYR A 102 -3.71 -19.35 26.91
C TYR A 102 -4.20 -20.10 28.17
N LEU A 103 -4.10 -21.40 28.13
CA LEU A 103 -4.39 -22.23 29.29
C LEU A 103 -3.40 -21.94 30.42
N ASP A 104 -3.88 -21.94 31.65
CA ASP A 104 -3.06 -21.74 32.85
C ASP A 104 -2.25 -23.01 33.17
N ILE A 105 -1.14 -23.17 32.47
CA ILE A 105 -0.22 -24.31 32.55
C ILE A 105 1.18 -23.76 32.85
N ASP A 106 1.93 -24.45 33.73
CA ASP A 106 3.32 -24.10 33.98
C ASP A 106 4.18 -24.39 32.75
N VAL A 107 4.72 -23.32 32.14
CA VAL A 107 5.65 -23.43 31.04
C VAL A 107 7.07 -23.30 31.55
N ILE A 108 7.91 -24.27 31.20
CA ILE A 108 9.31 -24.28 31.60
C ILE A 108 10.05 -23.25 30.70
N PRO A 109 10.86 -22.35 31.30
CA PRO A 109 11.70 -21.43 30.50
C PRO A 109 12.62 -22.23 29.57
N SER A 110 12.76 -21.74 28.34
CA SER A 110 13.58 -22.41 27.35
C SER A 110 15.05 -22.42 27.79
N GLN A 111 15.62 -23.62 27.90
CA GLN A 111 17.05 -23.85 28.06
C GLN A 111 17.71 -24.20 26.73
N SER A 112 17.09 -23.83 25.59
CA SER A 112 17.61 -24.19 24.28
C SER A 112 19.02 -23.66 24.11
N GLU A 113 19.96 -24.56 23.77
CA GLU A 113 21.30 -24.17 23.37
C GLU A 113 21.22 -23.12 22.23
N VAL A 114 21.86 -21.99 22.46
CA VAL A 114 21.97 -20.95 21.43
C VAL A 114 22.60 -21.57 20.19
N THR A 115 21.85 -21.62 19.09
CA THR A 115 22.43 -22.13 17.83
C THR A 115 23.66 -21.33 17.45
N SER A 116 24.64 -21.94 16.79
CA SER A 116 25.88 -21.28 16.39
C SER A 116 25.63 -20.00 15.57
N ILE A 117 24.57 -20.00 14.75
CA ILE A 117 24.14 -18.84 13.97
C ILE A 117 23.61 -17.74 14.88
N ARG A 118 22.76 -18.08 15.86
CA ARG A 118 22.22 -17.10 16.81
C ARG A 118 23.31 -16.51 17.69
N GLY A 119 24.25 -17.33 18.16
CA GLY A 119 25.38 -16.87 18.95
C GLY A 119 26.31 -15.92 18.16
N GLU A 120 26.45 -16.09 16.83
CA GLU A 120 27.17 -15.13 15.98
C GLU A 120 26.40 -13.83 15.79
N LEU A 121 25.08 -13.88 15.59
CA LEU A 121 24.23 -12.70 15.49
C LEU A 121 24.25 -11.90 16.79
N ASP A 122 24.05 -12.54 17.95
CA ASP A 122 24.08 -11.91 19.25
C ASP A 122 25.43 -11.21 19.50
N ARG A 123 26.55 -11.84 19.09
CA ARG A 123 27.88 -11.24 19.17
C ARG A 123 28.04 -10.02 18.25
N ILE A 124 27.47 -10.05 17.03
CA ILE A 124 27.49 -8.92 16.10
C ILE A 124 26.67 -7.77 16.67
N GLU A 125 25.54 -8.08 17.31
CA GLU A 125 24.66 -7.10 17.96
C GLU A 125 25.20 -6.61 19.31
N GLY A 126 26.30 -7.20 19.81
CA GLY A 126 26.95 -6.80 21.06
C GLY A 126 26.40 -7.50 22.30
N PHE A 127 25.61 -8.56 22.13
CA PHE A 127 25.13 -9.39 23.23
C PHE A 127 26.10 -10.53 23.53
N GLU A 128 26.23 -10.90 24.79
CA GLU A 128 26.95 -12.11 25.16
C GLU A 128 26.04 -13.34 25.01
N PRO A 129 26.45 -14.38 24.25
CA PRO A 129 25.60 -15.54 23.95
C PRO A 129 25.15 -16.35 25.17
N ASN A 130 25.69 -16.07 26.35
CA ASN A 130 25.38 -16.80 27.59
C ASN A 130 24.40 -16.05 28.53
N GLN A 131 23.93 -14.85 28.17
CA GLN A 131 22.86 -14.20 28.89
C GLN A 131 21.53 -14.78 28.38
N ILE A 132 21.07 -15.82 29.03
CA ILE A 132 19.74 -16.39 28.82
C ILE A 132 18.78 -15.48 29.60
N ASP A 133 18.12 -14.58 28.91
CA ASP A 133 16.85 -14.05 29.40
C ASP A 133 15.86 -15.22 29.40
N TYR A 134 15.10 -15.36 30.47
CA TYR A 134 14.19 -16.49 30.69
C TYR A 134 12.98 -16.40 29.78
N ASP A 135 13.19 -16.52 28.48
CA ASP A 135 12.13 -16.48 27.49
C ASP A 135 11.53 -17.86 27.28
N CYS A 136 10.22 -17.90 27.13
CA CYS A 136 9.53 -19.08 26.64
C CYS A 136 9.50 -19.05 25.12
N THR A 137 9.89 -20.16 24.49
CA THR A 137 9.72 -20.33 23.05
C THR A 137 8.41 -21.06 22.78
N LEU A 138 7.51 -20.39 22.07
CA LEU A 138 6.22 -20.92 21.67
C LEU A 138 6.20 -21.15 20.16
N LEU A 139 5.52 -22.20 19.75
CA LEU A 139 5.24 -22.52 18.36
C LEU A 139 3.76 -22.25 18.09
N GLU A 140 3.46 -21.23 17.31
CA GLU A 140 2.11 -20.96 16.84
C GLU A 140 1.95 -21.63 15.46
N CYS A 141 1.20 -22.72 15.44
CA CYS A 141 1.01 -23.56 14.26
C CYS A 141 -0.37 -23.28 13.64
N HIS A 142 -0.38 -22.75 12.45
CA HIS A 142 -1.57 -22.66 11.60
C HIS A 142 -1.62 -23.92 10.76
N VAL A 143 -2.52 -24.85 11.08
CA VAL A 143 -2.49 -26.21 10.54
C VAL A 143 -3.91 -26.75 10.34
N ASP A 144 -4.07 -27.61 9.33
CA ASP A 144 -5.34 -28.29 9.09
C ASP A 144 -5.38 -29.57 9.92
N LEU A 145 -6.37 -29.67 10.81
CA LEU A 145 -6.56 -30.79 11.73
C LEU A 145 -7.98 -31.35 11.62
N ASP A 146 -8.07 -32.66 11.86
CA ASP A 146 -9.32 -33.35 12.12
C ASP A 146 -9.33 -33.68 13.61
N LEU A 147 -10.16 -32.96 14.37
CA LEU A 147 -10.20 -33.06 15.83
C LEU A 147 -11.42 -33.84 16.27
N GLU A 148 -11.22 -34.87 17.11
CA GLU A 148 -12.29 -35.70 17.67
C GLU A 148 -13.33 -34.82 18.40
N GLY A 149 -14.59 -34.92 17.99
CA GLY A 149 -15.72 -34.12 18.48
C GLY A 149 -15.90 -32.72 17.85
N TYR A 150 -15.06 -32.38 16.87
CA TYR A 150 -15.12 -31.16 16.08
C TYR A 150 -14.87 -31.44 14.60
N GLU A 151 -15.19 -32.68 14.17
CA GLU A 151 -15.06 -33.13 12.79
C GLU A 151 -16.02 -32.34 11.89
N GLU A 152 -15.62 -32.13 10.64
CA GLU A 152 -16.54 -31.62 9.62
C GLU A 152 -17.55 -32.70 9.25
N LEU A 153 -18.83 -32.37 9.34
CA LEU A 153 -19.92 -33.29 9.07
C LEU A 153 -20.48 -33.05 7.66
N ASP A 154 -20.93 -34.10 7.00
CA ASP A 154 -21.69 -34.01 5.76
C ASP A 154 -23.17 -33.66 6.01
N ASP A 155 -23.95 -33.54 4.93
CA ASP A 155 -25.40 -33.26 5.00
C ASP A 155 -26.20 -34.35 5.77
N GLU A 156 -25.61 -35.55 5.95
CA GLU A 156 -26.21 -36.69 6.65
C GLU A 156 -25.76 -36.73 8.14
N GLY A 157 -24.81 -35.86 8.54
CA GLY A 157 -24.29 -35.77 9.89
C GLY A 157 -23.16 -36.75 10.22
N GLU A 158 -22.56 -37.38 9.20
CA GLU A 158 -21.41 -38.27 9.33
C GLU A 158 -20.08 -37.49 9.13
N PRO A 159 -18.99 -37.87 9.83
CA PRO A 159 -17.70 -37.21 9.68
C PRO A 159 -17.14 -37.38 8.27
N THR A 160 -16.82 -36.27 7.60
CA THR A 160 -16.26 -36.27 6.24
C THR A 160 -14.79 -36.73 6.20
N GLY A 161 -14.07 -36.66 7.32
CA GLY A 161 -12.63 -36.88 7.41
C GLY A 161 -11.80 -35.76 6.76
N VAL A 162 -12.42 -34.64 6.43
CA VAL A 162 -11.74 -33.46 5.92
C VAL A 162 -11.12 -32.70 7.09
N LYS A 163 -9.85 -32.29 6.90
CA LYS A 163 -9.14 -31.48 7.89
C LYS A 163 -9.50 -30.02 7.72
N VAL A 164 -9.86 -29.36 8.82
CA VAL A 164 -10.20 -27.94 8.84
C VAL A 164 -9.11 -27.10 9.51
N PRO A 165 -8.98 -25.81 9.15
CA PRO A 165 -7.91 -24.97 9.66
C PRO A 165 -8.05 -24.63 11.14
N TYR A 166 -6.98 -24.82 11.90
CA TYR A 166 -6.85 -24.44 13.31
C TYR A 166 -5.56 -23.65 13.55
N ILE A 167 -5.53 -22.87 14.62
CA ILE A 167 -4.31 -22.28 15.18
C ILE A 167 -4.06 -22.98 16.52
N VAL A 168 -2.94 -23.66 16.61
CA VAL A 168 -2.51 -24.36 17.82
C VAL A 168 -1.23 -23.72 18.34
N THR A 169 -1.24 -23.27 19.59
CA THR A 169 -0.04 -22.74 20.25
C THR A 169 0.51 -23.79 21.20
N ILE A 170 1.78 -24.14 21.02
CA ILE A 170 2.48 -25.20 21.75
C ILE A 170 3.75 -24.62 22.35
N SER A 171 4.09 -25.01 23.59
CA SER A 171 5.42 -24.76 24.14
C SER A 171 6.45 -25.66 23.46
N GLN A 172 7.54 -25.09 22.94
CA GLN A 172 8.59 -25.85 22.25
C GLN A 172 9.29 -26.84 23.20
N ASP A 173 9.52 -26.46 24.46
CA ASP A 173 10.37 -27.23 25.38
C ASP A 173 9.68 -28.45 25.97
N ASN A 174 8.38 -28.38 26.23
CA ASN A 174 7.63 -29.46 26.86
C ASN A 174 6.50 -30.04 26.01
N GLY A 175 6.25 -29.49 24.84
CA GLY A 175 5.20 -29.93 23.93
C GLY A 175 3.77 -29.72 24.44
N GLN A 176 3.58 -28.94 25.52
CA GLN A 176 2.26 -28.66 26.06
C GLN A 176 1.49 -27.71 25.17
N ILE A 177 0.22 -28.00 24.97
CA ILE A 177 -0.70 -27.18 24.19
C ILE A 177 -1.24 -26.06 25.09
N LEU A 178 -1.01 -24.83 24.69
CA LEU A 178 -1.46 -23.62 25.39
C LEU A 178 -2.81 -23.11 24.87
N SER A 179 -3.08 -23.24 23.58
CA SER A 179 -4.37 -22.87 23.00
C SER A 179 -4.65 -23.62 21.71
N ILE A 180 -5.92 -23.87 21.45
CA ILE A 180 -6.43 -24.34 20.16
C ILE A 180 -7.60 -23.43 19.81
N ARG A 181 -7.59 -22.86 18.62
CA ARG A 181 -8.69 -22.01 18.13
C ARG A 181 -8.94 -22.26 16.64
N ARG A 182 -10.17 -22.13 16.21
CA ARG A 182 -10.54 -22.23 14.81
C ARG A 182 -9.88 -21.12 13.99
N ASN A 183 -9.52 -21.43 12.76
CA ASN A 183 -8.89 -20.51 11.83
C ASN A 183 -9.70 -20.36 10.53
N TYR A 184 -11.01 -20.40 10.64
CA TYR A 184 -11.98 -20.22 9.56
C TYR A 184 -13.22 -19.52 10.10
N ASP A 185 -14.02 -18.97 9.20
CA ASP A 185 -15.31 -18.36 9.52
C ASP A 185 -16.37 -19.48 9.59
N GLU A 186 -17.14 -19.53 10.66
CA GLU A 186 -18.21 -20.53 10.84
C GLU A 186 -19.36 -20.35 9.82
N GLU A 187 -19.49 -19.17 9.22
CA GLU A 187 -20.48 -18.90 8.18
C GLU A 187 -19.98 -19.28 6.77
N ASP A 188 -18.69 -19.59 6.59
CA ASP A 188 -18.12 -19.99 5.30
C ASP A 188 -18.28 -21.50 5.09
N GLU A 189 -19.19 -21.92 4.22
CA GLU A 189 -19.42 -23.32 3.82
C GLU A 189 -18.14 -24.07 3.38
N LYS A 190 -17.09 -23.34 3.03
CA LYS A 190 -15.83 -23.92 2.54
C LYS A 190 -14.72 -23.98 3.58
N ASN A 191 -14.96 -23.53 4.79
CA ASN A 191 -14.00 -23.49 5.88
C ASN A 191 -12.63 -22.94 5.45
N LYS A 192 -12.62 -21.83 4.67
CA LYS A 192 -11.38 -21.25 4.16
C LYS A 192 -10.49 -20.76 5.29
N LYS A 193 -9.22 -21.13 5.21
CA LYS A 193 -8.20 -20.64 6.12
C LYS A 193 -8.11 -19.11 6.12
N ILE A 194 -8.20 -18.53 7.31
CA ILE A 194 -7.97 -17.10 7.52
C ILE A 194 -6.46 -16.85 7.50
N SER A 195 -6.00 -15.98 6.60
CA SER A 195 -4.58 -15.62 6.49
C SER A 195 -4.25 -14.43 7.39
N TYR A 196 -3.16 -14.55 8.16
CA TYR A 196 -2.61 -13.50 9.03
C TYR A 196 -1.24 -13.03 8.58
N PHE A 197 -0.60 -13.75 7.67
CA PHE A 197 0.77 -13.47 7.24
C PHE A 197 0.82 -12.93 5.83
N VAL A 198 1.72 -11.97 5.62
CA VAL A 198 2.06 -11.45 4.29
C VAL A 198 3.53 -11.67 4.03
N HIS A 199 3.85 -12.21 2.86
CA HIS A 199 5.21 -12.47 2.43
C HIS A 199 5.73 -11.33 1.56
N TYR A 200 6.79 -10.67 2.04
CA TYR A 200 7.55 -9.67 1.30
C TYR A 200 8.78 -10.30 0.67
N LYS A 201 8.95 -10.17 -0.64
CA LYS A 201 10.07 -10.72 -1.42
C LYS A 201 10.88 -9.61 -2.07
N PHE A 202 12.20 -9.64 -1.91
CA PHE A 202 13.11 -8.72 -2.60
C PHE A 202 13.27 -9.11 -4.06
N LEU A 203 13.84 -10.29 -4.33
CA LEU A 203 13.89 -10.92 -5.64
C LEU A 203 13.18 -12.29 -5.58
N PRO A 204 12.46 -12.70 -6.64
CA PRO A 204 11.88 -14.03 -6.67
C PRO A 204 12.98 -15.09 -6.67
N GLY A 205 12.84 -16.09 -5.78
CA GLY A 205 13.68 -17.28 -5.74
C GLY A 205 13.10 -18.41 -6.61
N PHE A 206 13.78 -19.55 -6.59
CA PHE A 206 13.31 -20.77 -7.28
C PHE A 206 12.23 -21.53 -6.50
N GLY A 207 12.00 -21.18 -5.24
CA GLY A 207 11.00 -21.78 -4.37
C GLY A 207 10.22 -20.72 -3.60
N PHE A 208 9.77 -21.08 -2.41
CA PHE A 208 8.98 -20.21 -1.55
C PHE A 208 9.73 -18.91 -1.19
N TYR A 209 10.99 -19.03 -0.76
CA TYR A 209 11.77 -17.87 -0.33
C TYR A 209 12.33 -17.07 -1.50
N GLY A 210 12.39 -15.76 -1.33
CA GLY A 210 13.06 -14.85 -2.24
C GLY A 210 14.59 -14.83 -2.05
N LEU A 211 15.29 -14.26 -3.02
CA LEU A 211 16.75 -14.07 -2.98
C LEU A 211 17.07 -12.65 -2.54
N GLY A 212 18.01 -12.51 -1.61
CA GLY A 212 18.56 -11.24 -1.16
C GLY A 212 19.99 -11.01 -1.65
N LEU A 213 20.58 -9.90 -1.23
CA LEU A 213 21.94 -9.53 -1.57
C LEU A 213 22.97 -10.54 -1.05
N ILE A 214 22.74 -11.17 0.09
CA ILE A 214 23.61 -12.24 0.60
C ILE A 214 23.75 -13.36 -0.44
N HIS A 215 22.67 -13.75 -1.10
CA HIS A 215 22.66 -14.82 -2.08
C HIS A 215 23.38 -14.42 -3.37
N THR A 216 23.27 -13.14 -3.77
CA THR A 216 23.81 -12.67 -5.05
C THR A 216 25.26 -12.24 -4.98
N ILE A 217 25.66 -11.55 -3.91
CA ILE A 217 27.01 -10.97 -3.77
C ILE A 217 27.82 -11.52 -2.59
N GLY A 218 27.23 -12.38 -1.75
CA GLY A 218 27.93 -12.90 -0.56
C GLY A 218 29.24 -13.63 -0.88
N GLY A 219 29.24 -14.43 -1.94
CA GLY A 219 30.46 -15.11 -2.42
C GLY A 219 31.56 -14.12 -2.86
N LEU A 220 31.18 -13.05 -3.56
CA LEU A 220 32.11 -11.99 -3.98
C LEU A 220 32.65 -11.20 -2.78
N ALA A 221 31.77 -10.85 -1.84
CA ALA A 221 32.14 -10.15 -0.61
C ALA A 221 33.15 -10.97 0.22
N ARG A 222 32.90 -12.28 0.35
CA ARG A 222 33.85 -13.20 1.03
C ARG A 222 35.20 -13.27 0.33
N SER A 223 35.22 -13.35 -1.00
CA SER A 223 36.43 -13.35 -1.80
C SER A 223 37.19 -12.02 -1.65
N ALA A 224 36.50 -10.89 -1.70
CA ALA A 224 37.11 -9.57 -1.51
C ALA A 224 37.74 -9.43 -0.11
N THR A 225 37.01 -9.85 0.93
CA THR A 225 37.51 -9.83 2.32
C THR A 225 38.74 -10.71 2.48
N SER A 226 38.72 -11.92 1.90
CA SER A 226 39.89 -12.83 1.93
C SER A 226 41.10 -12.24 1.22
N SER A 227 40.91 -11.64 0.04
CA SER A 227 41.99 -10.98 -0.72
C SER A 227 42.58 -9.78 0.02
N LEU A 228 41.70 -8.98 0.65
CA LEU A 228 42.13 -7.83 1.46
C LEU A 228 42.94 -8.27 2.68
N ARG A 229 42.52 -9.31 3.39
CA ARG A 229 43.27 -9.88 4.52
C ARG A 229 44.63 -10.35 4.08
N GLN A 230 44.75 -11.08 2.97
CA GLN A 230 46.04 -11.53 2.43
C GLN A 230 46.97 -10.36 2.06
N LEU A 231 46.45 -9.27 1.49
CA LEU A 231 47.24 -8.08 1.19
C LEU A 231 47.73 -7.38 2.46
N ILE A 232 46.88 -7.28 3.50
CA ILE A 232 47.25 -6.71 4.80
C ILE A 232 48.32 -7.58 5.47
N ASP A 233 48.13 -8.90 5.49
CA ASP A 233 49.09 -9.84 6.08
C ASP A 233 50.45 -9.78 5.37
N ALA A 234 50.44 -9.78 4.03
CA ALA A 234 51.69 -9.62 3.24
C ALA A 234 52.37 -8.28 3.52
N GLY A 235 51.59 -7.19 3.62
CA GLY A 235 52.11 -5.87 3.99
C GLY A 235 52.73 -5.86 5.39
N THR A 236 52.06 -6.46 6.36
CA THR A 236 52.51 -6.56 7.75
C THR A 236 53.82 -7.37 7.83
N LEU A 237 53.86 -8.55 7.20
CA LEU A 237 55.09 -9.38 7.18
C LEU A 237 56.26 -8.73 6.42
N SER A 238 55.97 -7.97 5.37
CA SER A 238 56.98 -7.22 4.63
C SER A 238 57.55 -6.04 5.42
N ASN A 239 56.73 -5.35 6.20
CA ASN A 239 57.11 -4.19 7.02
C ASN A 239 57.74 -4.59 8.35
N LEU A 240 57.40 -5.74 8.88
CA LEU A 240 57.93 -6.31 10.12
C LEU A 240 58.64 -7.64 9.80
N PRO A 241 59.81 -7.60 9.13
CA PRO A 241 60.46 -8.80 8.67
C PRO A 241 60.94 -9.65 9.86
N ALA A 242 60.50 -10.89 9.88
CA ALA A 242 61.04 -11.90 10.78
C ALA A 242 62.24 -12.59 10.16
N GLY A 243 63.09 -13.21 10.95
CA GLY A 243 64.28 -13.90 10.48
C GLY A 243 64.74 -14.96 11.46
N PHE A 244 65.72 -15.72 11.02
CA PHE A 244 66.41 -16.66 11.86
C PHE A 244 67.70 -16.05 12.36
N LYS A 245 68.01 -16.23 13.64
CA LYS A 245 69.35 -15.89 14.21
C LYS A 245 70.14 -17.14 14.49
N ALA A 246 71.41 -17.13 14.17
CA ALA A 246 72.35 -18.24 14.46
C ALA A 246 72.45 -18.47 15.97
N ARG A 247 72.50 -19.76 16.36
CA ARG A 247 72.70 -20.12 17.75
C ARG A 247 74.03 -19.58 18.26
N GLY A 248 73.99 -18.71 19.28
CA GLY A 248 75.20 -18.07 19.84
C GLY A 248 75.30 -16.56 19.58
N LEU A 249 74.50 -16.01 18.66
CA LEU A 249 74.36 -14.58 18.50
C LEU A 249 73.60 -14.02 19.73
N ARG A 250 74.22 -13.12 20.48
CA ARG A 250 73.63 -12.43 21.62
C ARG A 250 73.39 -10.99 21.23
N ILE A 251 72.14 -10.59 21.34
CA ILE A 251 71.69 -9.21 21.16
C ILE A 251 71.27 -8.71 22.56
N ARG A 252 71.76 -7.53 22.93
CA ARG A 252 71.39 -6.92 24.21
C ARG A 252 69.92 -6.53 24.16
N ASP A 253 69.16 -6.88 25.19
CA ASP A 253 67.72 -6.62 25.31
C ASP A 253 66.88 -7.21 24.16
N ASP A 254 67.16 -8.48 23.79
CA ASP A 254 66.54 -9.23 22.68
C ASP A 254 65.02 -9.44 22.87
N ASP A 255 64.53 -9.29 24.10
CA ASP A 255 63.10 -9.45 24.46
C ASP A 255 62.26 -8.18 24.28
N GLU A 256 62.92 -7.03 24.00
CA GLU A 256 62.21 -5.77 23.77
C GLU A 256 62.21 -5.37 22.29
N PRO A 257 61.07 -4.80 21.78
CA PRO A 257 61.04 -4.30 20.43
C PRO A 257 62.01 -3.15 20.20
N LEU A 258 62.73 -3.12 19.05
CA LEU A 258 63.60 -2.00 18.66
C LEU A 258 62.77 -0.72 18.49
N GLN A 259 63.25 0.38 19.08
CA GLN A 259 62.67 1.71 18.87
C GLN A 259 63.22 2.35 17.58
N PRO A 260 62.46 3.21 16.91
CA PRO A 260 62.98 3.92 15.73
C PRO A 260 64.21 4.76 16.06
N GLY A 261 65.35 4.46 15.40
CA GLY A 261 66.62 5.15 15.64
C GLY A 261 67.52 4.53 16.71
N GLU A 262 67.13 3.40 17.30
CA GLU A 262 67.90 2.67 18.32
C GLU A 262 68.99 1.79 17.66
N PHE A 263 70.19 1.75 18.25
CA PHE A 263 71.25 0.84 17.92
C PHE A 263 71.54 -0.05 19.12
N ARG A 264 71.60 -1.37 18.91
CA ARG A 264 71.85 -2.35 19.97
C ARG A 264 73.20 -3.05 19.75
N ASP A 265 73.92 -3.29 20.84
CA ASP A 265 75.10 -4.06 20.84
C ASP A 265 74.83 -5.52 20.53
N VAL A 266 75.66 -6.12 19.61
CA VAL A 266 75.48 -7.50 19.18
C VAL A 266 76.82 -8.23 19.30
N ASP A 267 76.90 -9.28 20.13
CA ASP A 267 78.04 -10.19 20.21
C ASP A 267 77.88 -11.29 19.17
N ALA A 268 78.76 -11.29 18.14
CA ALA A 268 78.78 -12.31 17.11
C ALA A 268 80.13 -13.10 17.18
N PRO A 269 80.11 -14.24 17.88
CA PRO A 269 81.33 -15.05 17.97
C PRO A 269 81.67 -15.70 16.60
N GLY A 270 82.71 -15.21 15.95
CA GLY A 270 83.29 -15.86 14.79
C GLY A 270 82.97 -15.30 13.43
N GLY A 271 82.52 -14.07 13.28
CA GLY A 271 82.32 -13.55 11.94
C GLY A 271 81.37 -12.36 11.80
N ALA A 272 81.06 -12.02 10.58
CA ALA A 272 80.20 -10.91 10.25
C ALA A 272 78.77 -11.14 10.79
N ILE A 273 78.16 -10.14 11.45
CA ILE A 273 76.78 -10.15 11.94
C ILE A 273 75.80 -10.55 10.81
N ARG A 274 76.13 -10.19 9.59
CA ARG A 274 75.32 -10.46 8.39
C ARG A 274 75.16 -11.95 8.11
N ASP A 275 76.11 -12.80 8.45
CA ASP A 275 76.09 -14.25 8.20
C ASP A 275 75.34 -14.98 9.34
N SER A 276 75.14 -14.30 10.45
CA SER A 276 74.47 -14.83 11.64
C SER A 276 72.96 -14.47 11.71
N LEU A 277 72.48 -13.63 10.82
CA LEU A 277 71.06 -13.22 10.71
C LEU A 277 70.58 -13.51 9.30
N MET A 278 69.59 -14.35 9.17
CA MET A 278 68.89 -14.68 7.92
C MET A 278 67.51 -14.13 7.93
N PRO A 279 67.21 -12.96 7.29
CA PRO A 279 65.86 -12.50 7.16
C PRO A 279 65.05 -13.43 6.26
N LEU A 280 63.84 -13.74 6.64
CA LEU A 280 62.92 -14.50 5.79
C LEU A 280 62.48 -13.64 4.60
N PRO A 281 62.55 -14.21 3.37
CA PRO A 281 62.20 -13.46 2.16
C PRO A 281 60.67 -13.32 2.02
N PHE A 282 60.06 -12.49 2.85
CA PHE A 282 58.66 -12.18 2.67
C PHE A 282 58.47 -11.31 1.43
N LYS A 283 57.52 -11.74 0.58
CA LYS A 283 57.12 -10.93 -0.58
C LYS A 283 56.19 -9.82 -0.08
N GLY A 284 56.33 -8.62 -0.60
CA GLY A 284 55.41 -7.53 -0.41
C GLY A 284 54.00 -7.84 -1.02
N PRO A 285 53.02 -7.00 -0.78
CA PRO A 285 51.69 -7.16 -1.34
C PRO A 285 51.70 -7.34 -2.85
N ASP A 286 51.04 -8.37 -3.35
CA ASP A 286 51.01 -8.72 -4.77
C ASP A 286 50.08 -7.78 -5.55
N GLN A 287 50.62 -7.12 -6.60
CA GLN A 287 49.83 -6.23 -7.46
C GLN A 287 48.71 -6.96 -8.20
N THR A 288 48.90 -8.24 -8.54
CA THR A 288 47.90 -9.06 -9.19
C THR A 288 46.70 -9.31 -8.27
N LEU A 289 46.98 -9.58 -6.98
CA LEU A 289 45.94 -9.76 -5.96
C LEU A 289 45.19 -8.45 -5.70
N PHE A 290 45.89 -7.31 -5.71
CA PHE A 290 45.23 -5.99 -5.60
C PHE A 290 44.33 -5.70 -6.80
N ASN A 291 44.75 -6.01 -8.01
CA ASN A 291 43.94 -5.86 -9.22
C ASN A 291 42.72 -6.81 -9.19
N LEU A 292 42.92 -8.05 -8.72
CA LEU A 292 41.81 -9.01 -8.53
C LEU A 292 40.78 -8.48 -7.52
N LEU A 293 41.21 -7.92 -6.40
CA LEU A 293 40.33 -7.28 -5.42
C LEU A 293 39.49 -6.18 -6.09
N GLY A 294 40.12 -5.29 -6.88
CA GLY A 294 39.42 -4.25 -7.63
C GLY A 294 38.35 -4.80 -8.58
N PHE A 295 38.69 -5.88 -9.31
CA PHE A 295 37.74 -6.55 -10.22
C PHE A 295 36.57 -7.17 -9.46
N VAL A 296 36.81 -7.86 -8.34
CA VAL A 296 35.79 -8.49 -7.52
C VAL A 296 34.83 -7.44 -6.93
N VAL A 297 35.37 -6.31 -6.44
CA VAL A 297 34.57 -5.19 -5.94
C VAL A 297 33.66 -4.61 -7.04
N GLN A 298 34.26 -4.36 -8.23
CA GLN A 298 33.47 -3.86 -9.38
C GLN A 298 32.40 -4.84 -9.85
N ALA A 299 32.69 -6.15 -9.85
CA ALA A 299 31.72 -7.19 -10.16
C ALA A 299 30.58 -7.19 -9.12
N GLY A 300 30.92 -7.10 -7.82
CA GLY A 300 29.94 -7.01 -6.74
C GLY A 300 29.00 -5.81 -6.88
N GLN A 301 29.54 -4.63 -7.18
CA GLN A 301 28.75 -3.42 -7.44
C GLN A 301 27.78 -3.60 -8.61
N ARG A 302 28.22 -4.23 -9.70
CA ARG A 302 27.34 -4.52 -10.86
C ARG A 302 26.23 -5.50 -10.51
N PHE A 303 26.52 -6.56 -9.76
CA PHE A 303 25.50 -7.53 -9.33
C PHE A 303 24.52 -6.96 -8.30
N ALA A 304 24.96 -6.07 -7.42
CA ALA A 304 24.10 -5.38 -6.49
C ALA A 304 23.23 -4.30 -7.17
N THR A 305 23.45 -4.05 -8.48
CA THR A 305 22.78 -2.95 -9.21
C THR A 305 22.97 -1.57 -8.58
N ILE A 306 23.97 -1.45 -7.72
CA ILE A 306 24.43 -0.17 -7.21
C ILE A 306 25.29 0.44 -8.33
N THR A 307 24.66 0.98 -9.33
CA THR A 307 25.33 1.92 -10.21
C THR A 307 25.64 3.15 -9.36
N ASP A 308 26.91 3.54 -9.32
CA ASP A 308 27.28 4.87 -8.85
C ASP A 308 26.41 5.88 -9.60
N MET A 309 25.29 6.25 -9.02
CA MET A 309 24.59 7.46 -9.40
C MET A 309 25.50 8.59 -8.90
N LYS A 310 26.52 8.92 -9.67
CA LYS A 310 27.31 10.13 -9.52
C LYS A 310 26.37 11.32 -9.77
N VAL A 311 25.52 11.59 -8.79
CA VAL A 311 24.81 12.83 -8.68
C VAL A 311 25.84 13.87 -8.23
N GLY A 312 26.54 14.43 -9.16
CA GLY A 312 27.53 15.47 -8.86
C GLY A 312 28.69 15.58 -9.84
N ASP A 313 29.02 14.53 -10.60
CA ASP A 313 30.13 14.53 -11.56
C ASP A 313 29.65 14.45 -13.03
N GLY A 314 28.34 14.61 -13.24
CA GLY A 314 27.76 14.76 -14.58
C GLY A 314 27.95 16.17 -15.08
N ASP A 315 28.43 16.28 -16.30
CA ASP A 315 28.48 17.53 -17.07
C ASP A 315 27.22 18.37 -16.81
N GLN A 316 27.36 19.53 -16.19
CA GLN A 316 26.27 20.47 -15.94
C GLN A 316 25.57 20.94 -17.24
N SER A 317 26.08 20.52 -18.40
CA SER A 317 25.55 20.79 -19.73
C SER A 317 24.66 19.68 -20.31
N ALA A 318 24.49 18.54 -19.62
CA ALA A 318 23.61 17.48 -20.11
C ALA A 318 22.15 17.97 -20.11
N ALA A 319 21.48 17.84 -21.25
CA ALA A 319 20.06 18.20 -21.37
C ALA A 319 19.25 17.43 -20.30
N VAL A 320 18.31 18.12 -19.62
CA VAL A 320 17.46 17.57 -18.55
C VAL A 320 16.85 16.21 -18.93
N GLY A 321 16.47 16.04 -20.20
CA GLY A 321 15.94 14.79 -20.74
C GLY A 321 16.92 13.63 -20.72
N THR A 322 18.22 13.86 -20.92
CA THR A 322 19.25 12.80 -20.87
C THR A 322 19.50 12.33 -19.43
N THR A 323 19.50 13.25 -18.48
CA THR A 323 19.61 12.95 -17.05
C THR A 323 18.40 12.14 -16.55
N ILE A 324 17.19 12.52 -16.98
CA ILE A 324 15.96 11.77 -16.65
C ILE A 324 16.00 10.36 -17.26
N ALA A 325 16.43 10.20 -18.51
CA ALA A 325 16.53 8.89 -19.15
C ALA A 325 17.58 7.98 -18.49
N MET A 326 18.71 8.53 -18.03
CA MET A 326 19.72 7.77 -17.27
C MET A 326 19.20 7.36 -15.89
N LEU A 327 18.48 8.24 -15.18
CA LEU A 327 17.81 7.94 -13.93
C LEU A 327 16.76 6.85 -14.10
N GLU A 328 15.98 6.92 -15.18
CA GLU A 328 14.96 5.91 -15.50
C GLU A 328 15.58 4.54 -15.78
N GLN A 329 16.69 4.48 -16.50
CA GLN A 329 17.38 3.22 -16.77
C GLN A 329 17.97 2.60 -15.51
N GLY A 330 18.57 3.40 -14.62
CA GLY A 330 19.11 2.93 -13.32
C GLY A 330 18.00 2.49 -12.36
N SER A 331 16.82 3.10 -12.44
CA SER A 331 15.70 2.79 -11.54
C SER A 331 14.87 1.56 -11.93
N ARG A 332 15.06 0.96 -13.10
CA ARG A 332 14.23 -0.17 -13.59
C ARG A 332 14.22 -1.37 -12.65
N VAL A 333 15.37 -1.75 -12.09
CA VAL A 333 15.45 -2.88 -11.16
C VAL A 333 14.78 -2.53 -9.83
N MET A 334 15.00 -1.32 -9.32
CA MET A 334 14.34 -0.84 -8.12
C MET A 334 12.83 -0.69 -8.31
N SER A 335 12.38 -0.33 -9.53
CA SER A 335 10.97 -0.35 -9.93
C SER A 335 10.33 -1.72 -9.76
N ALA A 336 11.01 -2.77 -10.20
CA ALA A 336 10.51 -4.13 -10.07
C ALA A 336 10.42 -4.59 -8.61
N VAL A 337 11.39 -4.19 -7.77
CA VAL A 337 11.35 -4.43 -6.32
C VAL A 337 10.17 -3.67 -5.70
N HIS A 338 10.04 -2.38 -6.00
CA HIS A 338 8.95 -1.54 -5.50
C HIS A 338 7.56 -2.09 -5.87
N LYS A 339 7.39 -2.59 -7.10
CA LYS A 339 6.13 -3.24 -7.52
C LYS A 339 5.77 -4.46 -6.66
N ARG A 340 6.76 -5.26 -6.28
CA ARG A 340 6.53 -6.42 -5.40
C ARG A 340 6.17 -5.99 -3.99
N LEU A 341 6.88 -4.97 -3.45
CA LEU A 341 6.55 -4.38 -2.15
C LEU A 341 5.13 -3.81 -2.15
N HIS A 342 4.78 -3.04 -3.17
CA HIS A 342 3.45 -2.48 -3.33
C HIS A 342 2.35 -3.55 -3.38
N TYR A 343 2.61 -4.67 -4.09
CA TYR A 343 1.69 -5.79 -4.11
C TYR A 343 1.54 -6.45 -2.72
N ALA A 344 2.64 -6.66 -2.01
CA ALA A 344 2.62 -7.21 -0.66
C ALA A 344 1.91 -6.26 0.33
N MET A 345 2.16 -4.95 0.25
CA MET A 345 1.44 -3.95 1.06
C MET A 345 -0.07 -3.94 0.77
N ARG A 346 -0.47 -4.15 -0.49
CA ARG A 346 -1.90 -4.30 -0.81
C ARG A 346 -2.54 -5.48 -0.07
N LEU A 347 -1.84 -6.62 -0.03
CA LEU A 347 -2.29 -7.80 0.73
C LEU A 347 -2.32 -7.50 2.24
N GLU A 348 -1.31 -6.80 2.76
CA GLU A 348 -1.26 -6.37 4.15
C GLU A 348 -2.47 -5.51 4.51
N PHE A 349 -2.76 -4.50 3.72
CA PHE A 349 -3.90 -3.60 3.96
C PHE A 349 -5.26 -4.31 3.83
N LYS A 350 -5.35 -5.30 2.94
CA LYS A 350 -6.55 -6.14 2.84
C LYS A 350 -6.78 -6.96 4.12
N ILE A 351 -5.72 -7.56 4.67
CA ILE A 351 -5.81 -8.28 5.95
C ILE A 351 -6.12 -7.31 7.09
N LEU A 352 -5.47 -6.15 7.12
CA LEU A 352 -5.70 -5.13 8.14
C LEU A 352 -7.16 -4.62 8.11
N ALA A 353 -7.73 -4.39 6.93
CA ALA A 353 -9.13 -4.00 6.77
C ALA A 353 -10.09 -5.08 7.32
N ARG A 354 -9.79 -6.37 7.10
CA ARG A 354 -10.56 -7.48 7.70
C ARG A 354 -10.45 -7.47 9.22
N VAL A 355 -9.24 -7.38 9.78
CA VAL A 355 -9.03 -7.31 11.23
C VAL A 355 -9.78 -6.13 11.85
N MET A 356 -9.86 -4.99 11.15
CA MET A 356 -10.66 -3.84 11.57
C MET A 356 -12.16 -4.14 11.52
N SER A 357 -12.65 -4.81 10.49
CA SER A 357 -14.06 -5.25 10.42
C SER A 357 -14.49 -6.10 11.62
N GLU A 358 -13.58 -6.99 12.06
CA GLU A 358 -13.83 -7.92 13.18
C GLU A 358 -13.67 -7.27 14.57
N SER A 359 -12.79 -6.25 14.69
CA SER A 359 -12.37 -5.71 15.99
C SER A 359 -12.87 -4.32 16.34
N LEU A 360 -13.31 -3.53 15.33
CA LEU A 360 -13.83 -2.18 15.58
C LEU A 360 -15.20 -2.22 16.26
N PRO A 361 -15.51 -1.25 17.14
CA PRO A 361 -16.87 -1.02 17.61
C PRO A 361 -17.79 -0.65 16.45
N GLN A 362 -19.11 -0.71 16.65
CA GLN A 362 -20.09 -0.37 15.61
C GLN A 362 -19.83 0.99 14.97
N GLU A 363 -19.42 1.96 15.77
CA GLU A 363 -19.00 3.29 15.34
C GLU A 363 -17.72 3.68 16.06
N TYR A 364 -16.70 4.08 15.31
CA TYR A 364 -15.44 4.57 15.83
C TYR A 364 -15.29 6.05 15.48
N PRO A 365 -15.45 6.96 16.46
CA PRO A 365 -15.24 8.39 16.26
C PRO A 365 -13.74 8.71 16.26
N TYR A 366 -13.29 9.55 15.35
CA TYR A 366 -11.91 10.03 15.27
C TYR A 366 -11.88 11.46 14.72
N SER A 367 -10.80 12.19 14.99
CA SER A 367 -10.63 13.55 14.50
C SER A 367 -9.33 13.67 13.71
N VAL A 368 -9.41 14.26 12.53
CA VAL A 368 -8.25 14.56 11.67
C VAL A 368 -8.25 16.04 11.35
N ALA A 369 -7.17 16.73 11.67
CA ALA A 369 -6.96 18.16 11.41
C ALA A 369 -8.08 19.09 11.98
N GLY A 370 -8.82 18.62 12.99
CA GLY A 370 -9.91 19.38 13.62
C GLY A 370 -11.31 19.10 13.07
N ASP A 371 -11.41 18.24 12.07
CA ASP A 371 -12.69 17.74 11.57
C ASP A 371 -13.04 16.42 12.28
N ASP A 372 -14.19 16.37 12.93
CA ASP A 372 -14.72 15.17 13.55
C ASP A 372 -15.32 14.26 12.48
N SER A 373 -14.85 13.04 12.44
CA SER A 373 -15.30 12.00 11.50
C SER A 373 -15.63 10.72 12.26
N SER A 374 -16.45 9.87 11.69
CA SER A 374 -16.69 8.53 12.20
C SER A 374 -16.65 7.49 11.10
N VAL A 375 -16.25 6.27 11.45
CA VAL A 375 -16.28 5.09 10.59
C VAL A 375 -17.05 3.99 11.27
N MET A 376 -17.81 3.23 10.49
CA MET A 376 -18.56 2.07 10.99
C MET A 376 -17.81 0.78 10.67
N ALA A 377 -17.92 -0.22 11.56
CA ALA A 377 -17.39 -1.57 11.27
C ALA A 377 -17.97 -2.13 9.95
N SER A 378 -19.22 -1.83 9.64
CA SER A 378 -19.89 -2.18 8.39
C SER A 378 -19.29 -1.53 7.13
N ASP A 379 -18.50 -0.46 7.26
CA ASP A 379 -17.80 0.13 6.12
C ASP A 379 -16.68 -0.79 5.59
N PHE A 380 -16.23 -1.77 6.39
CA PHE A 380 -15.20 -2.75 6.04
C PHE A 380 -15.79 -4.10 5.56
N ASP A 381 -16.86 -4.07 4.80
CA ASP A 381 -17.60 -5.25 4.33
C ASP A 381 -16.94 -6.03 3.16
N GLY A 382 -15.71 -5.69 2.81
CA GLY A 382 -14.96 -6.32 1.72
C GLY A 382 -15.35 -5.85 0.31
N ARG A 383 -16.34 -4.96 0.16
CA ARG A 383 -16.72 -4.37 -1.14
C ARG A 383 -15.78 -3.27 -1.61
N VAL A 384 -14.92 -2.76 -0.72
CA VAL A 384 -13.93 -1.71 -1.00
C VAL A 384 -12.53 -2.31 -0.93
N ASP A 385 -11.80 -2.29 -2.05
CA ASP A 385 -10.39 -2.68 -2.09
C ASP A 385 -9.50 -1.55 -1.57
N VAL A 386 -8.68 -1.86 -0.57
CA VAL A 386 -7.67 -0.93 -0.05
C VAL A 386 -6.35 -1.14 -0.81
N VAL A 387 -5.88 -0.09 -1.45
CA VAL A 387 -4.64 -0.12 -2.26
C VAL A 387 -3.69 0.97 -1.79
N PRO A 388 -2.38 0.70 -1.64
CA PRO A 388 -1.40 1.74 -1.34
C PRO A 388 -1.39 2.85 -2.41
N VAL A 389 -1.26 4.10 -1.98
CA VAL A 389 -1.35 5.26 -2.89
C VAL A 389 -0.08 5.43 -3.75
N SER A 390 1.04 4.83 -3.37
CA SER A 390 2.30 4.97 -4.12
C SER A 390 2.19 4.38 -5.53
N ASN A 391 2.55 5.19 -6.54
CA ASN A 391 2.66 4.68 -7.91
C ASN A 391 4.04 4.03 -8.12
N PRO A 392 4.13 2.70 -8.27
CA PRO A 392 5.41 2.02 -8.43
C PRO A 392 6.12 2.31 -9.76
N ASN A 393 5.51 3.05 -10.67
CA ASN A 393 6.10 3.44 -11.95
C ASN A 393 6.77 4.82 -11.91
N VAL A 394 6.60 5.57 -10.82
CA VAL A 394 7.10 6.94 -10.69
C VAL A 394 7.94 7.08 -9.43
N PHE A 395 9.26 7.15 -9.60
CA PHE A 395 10.22 7.09 -8.50
C PHE A 395 10.63 8.44 -7.92
N SER A 396 10.68 9.49 -8.75
CA SER A 396 11.16 10.78 -8.31
C SER A 396 10.05 11.81 -8.24
N GLN A 397 10.14 12.69 -7.25
CA GLN A 397 9.24 13.84 -7.17
C GLN A 397 9.31 14.71 -8.44
N ALA A 398 10.50 14.84 -9.03
CA ALA A 398 10.69 15.56 -10.27
C ALA A 398 9.89 14.96 -11.45
N GLN A 399 9.85 13.62 -11.55
CA GLN A 399 9.01 12.94 -12.55
C GLN A 399 7.52 13.16 -12.32
N ARG A 400 7.07 13.10 -11.04
CA ARG A 400 5.67 13.38 -10.69
C ARG A 400 5.27 14.78 -11.11
N ILE A 401 6.10 15.78 -10.78
CA ILE A 401 5.88 17.18 -11.17
C ILE A 401 5.84 17.31 -12.69
N ALA A 402 6.79 16.72 -13.42
CA ALA A 402 6.83 16.81 -14.88
C ALA A 402 5.60 16.17 -15.54
N LEU A 403 5.14 15.02 -15.06
CA LEU A 403 3.92 14.38 -15.54
C LEU A 403 2.67 15.20 -15.23
N ALA A 404 2.57 15.75 -14.02
CA ALA A 404 1.45 16.59 -13.62
C ALA A 404 1.41 17.90 -14.44
N GLN A 405 2.57 18.52 -14.70
CA GLN A 405 2.67 19.68 -15.59
C GLN A 405 2.23 19.35 -17.02
N THR A 406 2.63 18.20 -17.56
CA THR A 406 2.21 17.74 -18.89
C THR A 406 0.70 17.50 -18.94
N LYS A 407 0.13 16.86 -17.92
CA LYS A 407 -1.33 16.68 -17.78
C LYS A 407 -2.04 18.04 -17.76
N LEU A 408 -1.55 18.99 -16.96
CA LEU A 408 -2.12 20.33 -16.87
C LEU A 408 -2.07 21.07 -18.20
N GLN A 409 -0.95 20.99 -18.94
CA GLN A 409 -0.83 21.59 -20.27
C GLN A 409 -1.83 21.00 -21.27
N LEU A 410 -1.98 19.67 -21.30
CA LEU A 410 -2.95 19.00 -22.16
C LEU A 410 -4.39 19.37 -21.79
N ALA A 411 -4.71 19.38 -20.50
CA ALA A 411 -6.04 19.74 -20.02
C ALA A 411 -6.40 21.21 -20.31
N THR A 412 -5.42 22.12 -20.23
CA THR A 412 -5.64 23.54 -20.54
C THR A 412 -5.91 23.77 -22.03
N GLN A 413 -5.40 22.90 -22.93
CA GLN A 413 -5.67 22.97 -24.36
C GLN A 413 -7.08 22.49 -24.73
N ALA A 414 -7.68 21.62 -23.96
CA ALA A 414 -9.01 21.09 -24.22
C ALA A 414 -9.79 20.90 -22.89
N PRO A 415 -10.17 21.99 -22.20
CA PRO A 415 -10.81 21.93 -20.89
C PRO A 415 -12.18 21.25 -20.91
N GLU A 416 -12.84 21.17 -22.06
CA GLU A 416 -14.19 20.60 -22.21
C GLU A 416 -14.21 19.07 -22.01
N ILE A 417 -13.09 18.39 -22.26
CA ILE A 417 -12.98 16.93 -22.15
C ILE A 417 -12.24 16.46 -20.88
N HIS A 418 -11.70 17.40 -20.09
CA HIS A 418 -10.92 17.10 -18.90
C HIS A 418 -11.61 17.61 -17.63
N ASN A 419 -11.56 16.82 -16.56
CA ASN A 419 -11.90 17.29 -15.23
C ASN A 419 -10.76 18.17 -14.70
N MET A 420 -10.88 19.48 -14.86
CA MET A 420 -9.85 20.43 -14.44
C MET A 420 -9.59 20.39 -12.94
N HIS A 421 -10.61 20.13 -12.13
CA HIS A 421 -10.47 20.02 -10.67
C HIS A 421 -9.50 18.89 -10.28
N GLU A 422 -9.67 17.68 -10.86
CA GLU A 422 -8.77 16.56 -10.62
C GLU A 422 -7.36 16.81 -11.17
N VAL A 423 -7.23 17.52 -12.29
CA VAL A 423 -5.92 17.85 -12.86
C VAL A 423 -5.14 18.82 -11.96
N TYR A 424 -5.81 19.81 -11.37
CA TYR A 424 -5.18 20.70 -10.39
C TYR A 424 -4.86 19.97 -9.08
N ARG A 425 -5.73 19.08 -8.62
CA ARG A 425 -5.48 18.22 -7.45
C ARG A 425 -4.21 17.39 -7.65
N ASP A 426 -4.10 16.66 -8.76
CA ASP A 426 -2.90 15.89 -9.13
C ASP A 426 -1.63 16.75 -9.13
N MET A 427 -1.74 18.00 -9.59
CA MET A 427 -0.61 18.94 -9.62
C MET A 427 -0.18 19.36 -8.21
N TYR A 428 -1.12 19.69 -7.31
CA TYR A 428 -0.81 20.04 -5.93
C TYR A 428 -0.24 18.86 -5.17
N GLU A 429 -0.79 17.66 -5.34
CA GLU A 429 -0.26 16.42 -4.76
C GLU A 429 1.16 16.12 -5.25
N ALA A 430 1.45 16.33 -6.54
CA ALA A 430 2.79 16.15 -7.10
C ALA A 430 3.81 17.15 -6.53
N LEU A 431 3.37 18.37 -6.21
CA LEU A 431 4.17 19.39 -5.54
C LEU A 431 4.42 19.10 -4.05
N GLY A 432 3.73 18.10 -3.48
CA GLY A 432 3.88 17.70 -2.08
C GLY A 432 3.00 18.49 -1.10
N VAL A 433 1.94 19.11 -1.61
CA VAL A 433 0.95 19.77 -0.75
C VAL A 433 0.09 18.71 -0.07
N THR A 434 0.08 18.68 1.25
CA THR A 434 -0.65 17.67 2.04
C THR A 434 -2.14 17.99 2.19
N ASP A 435 -2.51 19.29 2.20
CA ASP A 435 -3.87 19.77 2.41
C ASP A 435 -4.45 20.40 1.14
N VAL A 436 -4.60 19.62 0.08
CA VAL A 436 -5.12 20.10 -1.19
C VAL A 436 -6.56 20.61 -1.06
N GLU A 437 -7.35 19.98 -0.21
CA GLU A 437 -8.76 20.32 0.05
C GLU A 437 -8.93 21.72 0.69
N ARG A 438 -7.93 22.22 1.41
CA ARG A 438 -7.93 23.61 1.94
C ARG A 438 -7.63 24.67 0.88
N ILE A 439 -6.94 24.29 -0.19
CA ILE A 439 -6.55 25.20 -1.26
C ILE A 439 -7.59 25.19 -2.36
N MET A 440 -8.15 24.04 -2.65
CA MET A 440 -9.18 23.87 -3.69
C MET A 440 -10.56 23.89 -3.04
N GLN A 441 -11.39 24.81 -3.51
CA GLN A 441 -12.81 24.80 -3.13
C GLN A 441 -13.46 23.52 -3.66
N GLU A 442 -14.27 22.85 -2.83
CA GLU A 442 -15.14 21.80 -3.30
C GLU A 442 -16.00 22.35 -4.44
N LEU A 443 -16.00 21.65 -5.57
CA LEU A 443 -16.97 21.96 -6.60
C LEU A 443 -18.35 21.78 -5.99
N PRO A 444 -19.26 22.78 -6.09
CA PRO A 444 -20.63 22.56 -5.65
C PRO A 444 -21.12 21.27 -6.30
N ASP A 445 -21.73 20.39 -5.50
CA ASP A 445 -22.23 19.08 -5.88
C ASP A 445 -22.85 19.15 -7.29
N SER A 446 -22.12 18.59 -8.27
CA SER A 446 -22.48 18.72 -9.68
C SER A 446 -23.66 17.86 -10.10
N GLU A 447 -24.20 17.06 -9.18
CA GLU A 447 -25.47 16.39 -9.40
C GLU A 447 -26.62 17.34 -9.04
N PRO A 448 -27.38 17.77 -10.04
CA PRO A 448 -28.53 18.60 -9.79
C PRO A 448 -29.51 17.84 -8.88
N ARG A 449 -29.87 18.44 -7.75
CA ARG A 449 -30.89 17.90 -6.83
C ARG A 449 -32.23 18.52 -7.11
N PRO A 450 -33.34 17.79 -6.90
CA PRO A 450 -34.67 18.39 -6.95
C PRO A 450 -34.75 19.56 -5.97
N THR A 451 -35.11 20.72 -6.46
CA THR A 451 -35.31 21.94 -5.68
C THR A 451 -36.76 22.40 -5.82
N ASP A 452 -37.20 23.26 -4.93
CA ASP A 452 -38.52 23.86 -5.06
C ASP A 452 -38.56 24.93 -6.16
N PRO A 453 -39.70 25.20 -6.79
CA PRO A 453 -39.80 26.11 -7.92
C PRO A 453 -39.42 27.55 -7.60
N ALA A 454 -39.52 27.98 -6.33
CA ALA A 454 -39.09 29.32 -5.94
C ALA A 454 -37.56 29.46 -5.93
N GLN A 455 -36.87 28.42 -5.41
CA GLN A 455 -35.41 28.37 -5.42
C GLN A 455 -34.87 28.25 -6.86
N GLU A 456 -35.54 27.48 -7.72
CA GLU A 456 -35.15 27.38 -9.14
C GLU A 456 -35.34 28.75 -9.88
N ASN A 457 -36.33 29.51 -9.54
CA ASN A 457 -36.50 30.85 -10.04
C ASN A 457 -35.34 31.78 -9.61
N ILE A 458 -34.88 31.70 -8.38
CA ILE A 458 -33.71 32.44 -7.90
C ILE A 458 -32.45 31.95 -8.62
N ASN A 459 -32.22 30.66 -8.72
CA ASN A 459 -31.07 30.08 -9.42
C ASN A 459 -31.02 30.48 -10.91
N SER A 460 -32.20 30.69 -11.54
CA SER A 460 -32.27 31.16 -12.91
C SER A 460 -31.74 32.59 -13.07
N MET A 461 -31.91 33.44 -12.06
CA MET A 461 -31.34 34.80 -12.05
C MET A 461 -29.82 34.80 -11.95
N ASP A 462 -29.25 33.83 -11.25
CA ASP A 462 -27.82 33.61 -11.13
C ASP A 462 -27.22 32.83 -12.32
N MET A 463 -28.01 32.61 -13.38
CA MET A 463 -27.63 31.90 -14.61
C MET A 463 -27.20 30.43 -14.36
N MET A 464 -27.63 29.83 -13.27
CA MET A 464 -27.39 28.41 -12.99
C MET A 464 -28.22 27.55 -13.95
N LYS A 465 -27.70 26.38 -14.31
CA LYS A 465 -28.45 25.38 -15.09
C LYS A 465 -29.57 24.79 -14.22
N LEU A 466 -30.78 24.84 -14.71
CA LEU A 466 -31.94 24.21 -14.09
C LEU A 466 -32.13 22.81 -14.66
N HIS A 467 -32.61 21.89 -13.86
CA HIS A 467 -32.90 20.50 -14.25
C HIS A 467 -34.22 20.05 -13.61
N ALA A 468 -35.08 19.44 -14.41
CA ALA A 468 -36.30 18.81 -13.92
C ALA A 468 -36.04 17.32 -13.60
N PHE A 469 -36.75 16.78 -12.60
CA PHE A 469 -36.57 15.39 -12.13
C PHE A 469 -37.89 14.64 -12.13
N THR A 470 -37.83 13.34 -12.36
CA THR A 470 -39.00 12.46 -12.23
C THR A 470 -39.54 12.48 -10.79
N GLY A 471 -40.85 12.46 -10.65
CA GLY A 471 -41.55 12.49 -9.36
C GLY A 471 -41.72 13.87 -8.74
N GLN A 472 -41.32 14.96 -9.41
CA GLN A 472 -41.65 16.32 -8.98
C GLN A 472 -43.12 16.66 -9.33
N ASP A 473 -43.72 17.63 -8.62
CA ASP A 473 -45.00 18.20 -9.04
C ASP A 473 -44.78 19.16 -10.23
N HIS A 474 -44.67 18.57 -11.43
CA HIS A 474 -44.39 19.30 -12.67
C HIS A 474 -45.41 20.41 -12.94
N GLN A 475 -46.68 20.20 -12.59
CA GLN A 475 -47.73 21.20 -12.82
C GLN A 475 -47.50 22.45 -11.97
N SER A 476 -47.13 22.28 -10.71
CA SER A 476 -46.80 23.39 -9.80
C SER A 476 -45.53 24.12 -10.24
N HIS A 477 -44.48 23.41 -10.68
CA HIS A 477 -43.27 23.99 -11.19
C HIS A 477 -43.53 24.82 -12.44
N ILE A 478 -44.22 24.26 -13.44
CA ILE A 478 -44.59 25.00 -14.69
C ILE A 478 -45.35 26.27 -14.36
N THR A 479 -46.32 26.20 -13.46
CA THR A 479 -47.11 27.38 -13.09
C THR A 479 -46.26 28.47 -12.42
N ALA A 480 -45.41 28.09 -11.48
CA ALA A 480 -44.52 29.00 -10.76
C ALA A 480 -43.51 29.68 -11.70
N HIS A 481 -42.91 28.91 -12.63
CA HIS A 481 -41.99 29.46 -13.63
C HIS A 481 -42.65 30.36 -14.64
N LEU A 482 -43.88 30.07 -15.06
CA LEU A 482 -44.65 30.95 -15.94
C LEU A 482 -45.00 32.28 -15.26
N VAL A 483 -45.44 32.24 -14.01
CA VAL A 483 -45.74 33.46 -13.23
C VAL A 483 -44.48 34.31 -13.07
N PHE A 484 -43.37 33.70 -12.70
CA PHE A 484 -42.11 34.41 -12.54
C PHE A 484 -41.56 34.96 -13.85
N GLY A 485 -41.61 34.19 -14.94
CA GLY A 485 -41.17 34.58 -16.29
C GLY A 485 -41.99 35.72 -16.88
N SER A 486 -43.28 35.86 -16.48
CA SER A 486 -44.16 36.94 -16.89
C SER A 486 -43.93 38.25 -16.13
N SER A 487 -43.12 38.25 -15.09
CA SER A 487 -42.78 39.44 -14.31
C SER A 487 -42.03 40.48 -15.15
N PRO A 488 -42.32 41.80 -14.99
CA PRO A 488 -41.65 42.85 -15.75
C PRO A 488 -40.13 42.87 -15.63
N MET A 489 -39.61 42.34 -14.51
CA MET A 489 -38.18 42.26 -14.25
C MET A 489 -37.51 41.19 -15.11
N VAL A 490 -38.09 39.99 -15.17
CA VAL A 490 -37.54 38.85 -15.95
C VAL A 490 -37.77 39.08 -17.46
N ALA A 491 -38.86 39.73 -17.87
CA ALA A 491 -39.13 40.04 -19.26
C ALA A 491 -38.02 40.96 -19.91
N GLN A 492 -37.30 41.74 -19.09
CA GLN A 492 -36.16 42.55 -19.53
C GLN A 492 -34.85 41.78 -19.57
N MET A 493 -34.78 40.58 -18.97
CA MET A 493 -33.61 39.72 -18.88
C MET A 493 -33.71 38.52 -19.84
N ALA A 494 -33.50 38.77 -21.13
CA ALA A 494 -33.66 37.76 -22.18
C ALA A 494 -32.97 36.40 -21.90
N PRO A 495 -31.73 36.33 -21.34
CA PRO A 495 -31.11 35.06 -21.03
C PRO A 495 -31.85 34.25 -19.95
N VAL A 496 -32.37 34.91 -18.92
CA VAL A 496 -33.15 34.25 -17.83
C VAL A 496 -34.47 33.73 -18.38
N ALA A 497 -35.17 34.50 -19.20
CA ALA A 497 -36.42 34.08 -19.83
C ALA A 497 -36.22 32.85 -20.72
N VAL A 498 -35.15 32.79 -21.50
CA VAL A 498 -34.78 31.61 -22.31
C VAL A 498 -34.46 30.40 -21.46
N SER A 499 -33.72 30.56 -20.35
CA SER A 499 -33.42 29.46 -19.41
C SER A 499 -34.68 28.89 -18.81
N LEU A 500 -35.58 29.72 -18.30
CA LEU A 500 -36.89 29.30 -17.75
C LEU A 500 -37.77 28.60 -18.79
N GLN A 501 -37.81 29.08 -20.01
CA GLN A 501 -38.54 28.42 -21.08
C GLN A 501 -38.03 27.02 -21.39
N LYS A 502 -36.71 26.85 -21.47
CA LYS A 502 -36.10 25.52 -21.64
C LYS A 502 -36.46 24.58 -20.48
N HIS A 503 -36.41 25.10 -19.27
CA HIS A 503 -36.70 24.31 -18.08
C HIS A 503 -38.19 23.91 -17.99
N ILE A 504 -39.14 24.81 -18.36
CA ILE A 504 -40.57 24.48 -18.49
C ILE A 504 -40.76 23.36 -19.53
N LEU A 505 -40.06 23.39 -20.67
CA LEU A 505 -40.16 22.31 -21.66
C LEU A 505 -39.63 20.98 -21.13
N GLU A 506 -38.61 21.01 -20.29
CA GLU A 506 -38.08 19.81 -19.62
C GLU A 506 -39.12 19.21 -18.67
N HIS A 507 -39.80 20.01 -17.85
CA HIS A 507 -40.91 19.57 -17.01
C HIS A 507 -42.08 18.98 -17.83
N VAL A 508 -42.47 19.61 -18.91
CA VAL A 508 -43.52 19.09 -19.80
C VAL A 508 -43.15 17.75 -20.40
N LYS A 509 -41.87 17.57 -20.79
CA LYS A 509 -41.36 16.32 -21.33
C LYS A 509 -41.43 15.21 -20.30
N ILE A 510 -40.87 15.43 -19.09
CA ILE A 510 -40.84 14.41 -18.03
C ILE A 510 -42.26 14.05 -17.58
N GLN A 511 -43.12 15.03 -17.40
CA GLN A 511 -44.56 14.80 -17.07
C GLN A 511 -45.24 13.92 -18.13
N SER A 512 -44.95 14.17 -19.40
CA SER A 512 -45.53 13.39 -20.51
C SER A 512 -44.99 11.96 -20.53
N GLU A 513 -43.72 11.75 -20.23
CA GLU A 513 -43.08 10.45 -20.10
C GLU A 513 -43.67 9.66 -18.93
N GLU A 514 -43.87 10.29 -17.78
CA GLU A 514 -44.54 9.67 -16.61
C GLU A 514 -46.01 9.28 -16.90
N GLN A 515 -46.73 10.17 -17.56
CA GLN A 515 -48.12 9.87 -17.95
C GLN A 515 -48.19 8.76 -19.00
N ALA A 516 -47.27 8.72 -19.96
CA ALA A 516 -47.20 7.65 -20.93
C ALA A 516 -46.87 6.29 -20.29
N MET A 517 -45.98 6.25 -19.31
CA MET A 517 -45.69 5.03 -18.52
C MET A 517 -46.92 4.53 -17.76
N GLN A 518 -47.70 5.44 -17.19
CA GLN A 518 -48.91 5.07 -16.46
C GLN A 518 -50.02 4.55 -17.38
N GLN A 519 -50.08 5.00 -18.63
CA GLN A 519 -51.11 4.63 -19.62
C GLN A 519 -50.78 3.38 -20.42
N MET A 520 -49.52 2.94 -20.43
CA MET A 520 -49.11 1.73 -21.14
C MET A 520 -49.63 0.45 -20.42
N PRO A 521 -50.30 -0.45 -21.11
CA PRO A 521 -50.74 -1.71 -20.50
C PRO A 521 -49.53 -2.61 -20.20
N GLN A 522 -49.45 -3.14 -19.00
CA GLN A 522 -48.51 -4.19 -18.60
C GLN A 522 -48.86 -5.52 -19.29
N SER A 523 -48.57 -5.67 -20.58
CA SER A 523 -48.81 -6.93 -21.28
C SER A 523 -47.50 -7.74 -21.37
N GLN A 524 -47.51 -8.91 -20.77
CA GLN A 524 -46.48 -9.93 -20.94
C GLN A 524 -46.55 -10.51 -22.37
N GLY A 525 -45.53 -10.21 -23.22
CA GLY A 525 -45.31 -10.97 -24.45
C GLY A 525 -45.53 -10.23 -25.78
N GLY A 526 -45.33 -8.92 -25.88
CA GLY A 526 -45.31 -8.18 -27.17
C GLY A 526 -43.88 -7.95 -27.71
N ASP A 527 -43.83 -7.71 -29.05
CA ASP A 527 -42.59 -7.32 -29.71
C ASP A 527 -42.06 -5.99 -29.16
N GLU A 528 -40.88 -6.01 -28.52
CA GLU A 528 -40.27 -4.90 -27.77
C GLU A 528 -40.16 -3.63 -28.65
N SER A 529 -39.91 -3.82 -29.93
CA SER A 529 -39.77 -2.78 -30.95
C SER A 529 -41.10 -2.06 -31.28
N GLN A 530 -42.21 -2.79 -31.21
CA GLN A 530 -43.54 -2.19 -31.42
C GLN A 530 -44.02 -1.44 -30.17
N MET A 531 -43.73 -1.92 -28.98
CA MET A 531 -44.04 -1.23 -27.72
C MET A 531 -43.25 0.07 -27.61
N GLU A 532 -41.99 0.09 -27.97
CA GLU A 532 -41.14 1.28 -27.98
C GLU A 532 -41.69 2.36 -28.94
N MET A 533 -42.13 1.96 -30.16
CA MET A 533 -42.75 2.89 -31.11
C MET A 533 -44.07 3.45 -30.59
N GLN A 534 -44.90 2.64 -29.93
CA GLN A 534 -46.16 3.11 -29.35
C GLN A 534 -45.93 4.05 -28.17
N TYR A 535 -44.94 3.76 -27.32
CA TYR A 535 -44.52 4.63 -26.24
C TYR A 535 -44.05 5.99 -26.75
N GLN A 536 -43.16 6.04 -27.74
CA GLN A 536 -42.67 7.29 -28.32
C GLN A 536 -43.78 8.11 -28.99
N ALA A 537 -44.72 7.45 -29.67
CA ALA A 537 -45.88 8.13 -30.27
C ALA A 537 -46.80 8.74 -29.20
N LEU A 538 -47.05 8.01 -28.10
CA LEU A 538 -47.87 8.48 -26.97
C LEU A 538 -47.19 9.65 -26.26
N VAL A 539 -45.87 9.57 -25.99
CA VAL A 539 -45.09 10.66 -25.41
C VAL A 539 -45.17 11.90 -26.28
N ALA A 540 -44.96 11.77 -27.61
CA ALA A 540 -45.06 12.91 -28.53
C ALA A 540 -46.44 13.57 -28.51
N GLN A 541 -47.50 12.77 -28.43
CA GLN A 541 -48.87 13.30 -28.34
C GLN A 541 -49.10 14.03 -27.01
N LEU A 542 -48.66 13.50 -25.89
CA LEU A 542 -48.77 14.09 -24.55
C LEU A 542 -47.92 15.37 -24.44
N VAL A 543 -46.72 15.39 -24.99
CA VAL A 543 -45.88 16.61 -25.05
C VAL A 543 -46.59 17.72 -25.85
N ALA A 544 -47.18 17.37 -27.01
CA ALA A 544 -47.92 18.36 -27.80
C ALA A 544 -49.13 18.94 -27.02
N GLN A 545 -49.86 18.10 -26.29
CA GLN A 545 -50.95 18.55 -25.41
C GLN A 545 -50.45 19.42 -24.25
N GLY A 546 -49.37 19.01 -23.58
CA GLY A 546 -48.76 19.78 -22.49
C GLY A 546 -48.24 21.16 -22.96
N MET A 547 -47.62 21.23 -24.15
CA MET A 547 -47.20 22.50 -24.75
C MET A 547 -48.39 23.40 -25.08
N GLN A 548 -49.51 22.83 -25.50
CA GLN A 548 -50.73 23.61 -25.78
C GLN A 548 -51.32 24.18 -24.49
N GLN A 549 -51.34 23.41 -23.39
CA GLN A 549 -51.74 23.90 -22.08
C GLN A 549 -50.85 25.03 -21.56
N VAL A 550 -49.54 24.87 -21.67
CA VAL A 550 -48.55 25.91 -21.29
C VAL A 550 -48.81 27.20 -22.09
N LYS A 551 -49.10 27.10 -23.39
CA LYS A 551 -49.44 28.23 -24.24
C LYS A 551 -50.71 28.94 -23.83
N GLU A 552 -51.77 28.19 -23.48
CA GLU A 552 -53.03 28.73 -22.98
C GLU A 552 -52.85 29.44 -21.65
N MET A 553 -52.10 28.88 -20.72
CA MET A 553 -51.80 29.49 -19.42
C MET A 553 -50.95 30.77 -19.61
N SER A 554 -49.95 30.74 -20.49
CA SER A 554 -49.12 31.92 -20.81
C SER A 554 -49.97 33.05 -21.47
N GLY A 555 -50.88 32.70 -22.36
CA GLY A 555 -51.79 33.66 -23.02
C GLY A 555 -52.77 34.33 -22.09
N GLN A 556 -53.18 33.65 -21.02
CA GLN A 556 -54.05 34.22 -19.98
C GLN A 556 -53.30 35.21 -19.06
N MET A 557 -51.99 35.03 -18.90
CA MET A 557 -51.14 35.86 -18.02
C MET A 557 -50.59 37.13 -18.75
N THR A 558 -50.40 37.06 -20.05
CA THR A 558 -49.84 38.16 -20.88
C THR A 558 -50.89 38.63 -21.88
N GLY A 559 -51.66 39.64 -21.53
CA GLY A 559 -52.54 40.28 -22.50
C GLY A 559 -51.75 40.84 -23.70
N GLN A 560 -51.80 40.15 -24.87
CA GLN A 560 -51.29 40.53 -26.21
C GLN A 560 -49.76 40.77 -26.38
N GLY A 561 -49.07 39.71 -26.82
CA GLY A 561 -47.73 39.78 -27.47
C GLY A 561 -47.48 38.50 -28.28
N PRO A 562 -46.64 38.49 -29.36
CA PRO A 562 -46.38 37.31 -30.15
C PRO A 562 -45.56 36.27 -29.32
N ASP A 563 -45.99 35.05 -29.43
CA ASP A 563 -45.57 33.89 -28.63
C ASP A 563 -44.07 33.58 -28.74
N PRO A 564 -43.27 33.69 -27.66
CA PRO A 564 -41.83 33.42 -27.69
C PRO A 564 -41.47 31.95 -28.00
N LEU A 565 -42.37 31.00 -27.79
CA LEU A 565 -42.14 29.57 -28.07
C LEU A 565 -42.13 29.26 -29.58
N ILE A 566 -42.84 30.05 -30.38
CA ILE A 566 -42.84 29.91 -31.83
C ILE A 566 -41.51 30.40 -32.41
N GLN A 567 -40.94 31.49 -31.87
CA GLN A 567 -39.64 32.04 -32.32
C GLN A 567 -38.46 31.12 -32.01
N LEU A 568 -38.52 30.32 -30.94
CA LEU A 568 -37.47 29.34 -30.63
C LEU A 568 -37.51 28.13 -31.57
N LYS A 569 -38.67 27.67 -31.95
CA LYS A 569 -38.84 26.53 -32.86
C LYS A 569 -38.50 26.88 -34.31
N GLU A 570 -38.74 28.12 -34.72
CA GLU A 570 -38.29 28.63 -36.04
C GLU A 570 -36.75 28.73 -36.11
N LYS A 571 -36.08 29.11 -35.04
CA LYS A 571 -34.62 29.15 -34.97
C LYS A 571 -33.93 27.79 -34.89
N GLU A 572 -34.57 26.78 -34.34
CA GLU A 572 -34.05 25.39 -34.32
C GLU A 572 -34.25 24.70 -35.69
N LEU A 573 -35.14 25.16 -36.52
CA LEU A 573 -35.37 24.66 -37.89
C LEU A 573 -34.47 25.31 -38.94
N GLU A 574 -33.77 26.39 -38.59
CA GLU A 574 -32.81 27.10 -39.48
C GLU A 574 -31.35 26.70 -39.24
N ILE A 575 -31.05 25.83 -38.24
CA ILE A 575 -29.75 25.23 -38.01
C ILE A 575 -29.78 23.75 -38.43
#